data_f41daffe77475dcdd1c6d946873aa674
#
_entry.id   f41daffe77475dcdd1c6d946873aa674
#
_cell.length_a   1.000
_cell.length_b   1.000
_cell.length_c   1.000
_cell.angle_alpha   90.00
_cell.angle_beta   90.00
_cell.angle_gamma   90.00
#
_symmetry.space_group_name_H-M   'P 1'
#
loop_
_entity.id
_entity.type
_entity.pdbx_description
1 polymer ?
#
loop_
_entity_poly.entity_id
_entity_poly.type
_entity_poly.pdbx_seq_one_letter_code
_entity_poly.pdbx_strand_id
1 'polypeptide(L)'
;MLTVKDIVSGYGDVDVLHKLSFEVKHEIYAVLGANGAGKTTLMKTLARWLPLNNGTIEYDNEDISDFEPYQTAAKGIAFVPQENNVFPDLTVRENLSIGSTLLDKKVRKQMLEEVYDVFPDIYERSNQKAGTLSGGESQMVAFGRGLMQNPKMILLDEPTAGLSPKYVGMFFEKVKQIHLEKDVSILISEQNATKAIEIADKVMVLQLGKIHLMEDAA
;
A
#
# COMPACT_ATOMS: atom_id res chain seq x y z
N MET A 1 -9.66 4.93 -10.68
CA MET A 1 -10.74 4.82 -9.66
C MET A 1 -10.94 3.34 -9.32
N LEU A 2 -11.00 3.00 -8.03
CA LEU A 2 -11.28 1.65 -7.54
C LEU A 2 -12.71 1.60 -7.00
N THR A 3 -13.53 0.66 -7.49
CA THR A 3 -14.89 0.43 -7.00
C THR A 3 -15.01 -1.00 -6.49
N VAL A 4 -15.48 -1.13 -5.27
CA VAL A 4 -15.63 -2.40 -4.54
C VAL A 4 -17.11 -2.61 -4.24
N LYS A 5 -17.69 -3.76 -4.62
CA LYS A 5 -19.11 -4.06 -4.45
C LYS A 5 -19.30 -5.42 -3.79
N ASP A 6 -19.88 -5.42 -2.61
CA ASP A 6 -20.31 -6.60 -1.82
C ASP A 6 -19.24 -7.69 -1.69
N ILE A 7 -17.96 -7.30 -1.56
CA ILE A 7 -16.87 -8.27 -1.49
C ILE A 7 -16.93 -9.09 -0.20
N VAL A 8 -16.75 -10.40 -0.37
CA VAL A 8 -16.51 -11.39 0.68
C VAL A 8 -15.19 -12.06 0.37
N SER A 9 -14.29 -12.12 1.34
CA SER A 9 -12.96 -12.74 1.18
C SER A 9 -12.41 -13.17 2.52
N GLY A 10 -11.45 -14.12 2.49
CA GLY A 10 -10.86 -14.65 3.70
C GLY A 10 -9.77 -15.68 3.41
N TYR A 11 -9.58 -16.62 4.32
CA TYR A 11 -8.54 -17.64 4.26
C TYR A 11 -9.17 -19.03 4.25
N GLY A 12 -8.98 -19.79 3.18
CA GLY A 12 -9.63 -21.09 3.00
C GLY A 12 -11.16 -20.93 3.07
N ASP A 13 -11.80 -21.70 3.95
CA ASP A 13 -13.25 -21.69 4.14
C ASP A 13 -13.75 -20.63 5.15
N VAL A 14 -12.84 -19.76 5.65
CA VAL A 14 -13.20 -18.76 6.67
C VAL A 14 -13.28 -17.37 6.03
N ASP A 15 -14.48 -16.83 5.95
CA ASP A 15 -14.71 -15.44 5.54
C ASP A 15 -14.29 -14.48 6.66
N VAL A 16 -13.43 -13.51 6.31
CA VAL A 16 -12.98 -12.43 7.18
C VAL A 16 -13.65 -11.11 6.83
N LEU A 17 -13.89 -10.88 5.54
CA LEU A 17 -14.59 -9.70 5.03
C LEU A 17 -16.03 -10.06 4.67
N HIS A 18 -16.98 -9.23 5.07
CA HIS A 18 -18.41 -9.50 4.98
C HIS A 18 -19.16 -8.41 4.22
N LYS A 19 -19.27 -8.53 2.89
CA LYS A 19 -20.01 -7.63 1.99
C LYS A 19 -19.58 -6.17 2.12
N LEU A 20 -18.30 -5.90 1.90
CA LEU A 20 -17.79 -4.54 1.87
C LEU A 20 -18.10 -3.88 0.53
N SER A 21 -18.62 -2.64 0.55
CA SER A 21 -18.85 -1.82 -0.64
C SER A 21 -18.35 -0.42 -0.39
N PHE A 22 -17.44 0.09 -1.24
CA PHE A 22 -16.87 1.43 -1.17
C PHE A 22 -16.20 1.81 -2.49
N GLU A 23 -15.83 3.08 -2.62
CA GLU A 23 -15.09 3.61 -3.76
C GLU A 23 -13.87 4.38 -3.27
N VAL A 24 -12.76 4.24 -4.01
CA VAL A 24 -11.55 5.07 -3.84
C VAL A 24 -11.32 5.81 -5.14
N LYS A 25 -11.31 7.14 -5.06
CA LYS A 25 -11.01 8.02 -6.18
C LYS A 25 -9.53 8.38 -6.16
N HIS A 26 -9.19 9.55 -6.71
CA HIS A 26 -7.85 10.10 -6.58
C HIS A 26 -7.76 10.81 -5.21
N GLU A 27 -7.35 10.07 -4.19
CA GLU A 27 -7.41 10.50 -2.79
C GLU A 27 -6.47 9.66 -1.91
N ILE A 28 -6.16 10.16 -0.72
CA ILE A 28 -5.62 9.37 0.38
C ILE A 28 -6.79 8.84 1.19
N TYR A 29 -6.97 7.52 1.19
CA TYR A 29 -8.07 6.84 1.86
C TYR A 29 -7.54 6.02 3.03
N ALA A 30 -7.91 6.35 4.26
CA ALA A 30 -7.48 5.64 5.45
C ALA A 30 -8.48 4.55 5.87
N VAL A 31 -7.98 3.34 6.08
CA VAL A 31 -8.73 2.21 6.65
C VAL A 31 -8.28 1.99 8.08
N LEU A 32 -9.11 2.36 9.03
CA LEU A 32 -8.85 2.29 10.45
C LEU A 32 -9.52 1.07 11.09
N GLY A 33 -8.94 0.54 12.14
CA GLY A 33 -9.52 -0.55 12.91
C GLY A 33 -8.52 -1.23 13.83
N ALA A 34 -9.01 -1.92 14.84
CA ALA A 34 -8.19 -2.71 15.76
C ALA A 34 -7.52 -3.89 15.04
N ASN A 35 -6.57 -4.54 15.73
CA ASN A 35 -6.00 -5.80 15.25
C ASN A 35 -7.12 -6.85 15.11
N GLY A 36 -7.09 -7.60 14.01
CA GLY A 36 -8.14 -8.56 13.67
C GLY A 36 -9.42 -7.96 13.07
N ALA A 37 -9.48 -6.63 12.80
CA ALA A 37 -10.64 -6.02 12.15
C ALA A 37 -10.82 -6.43 10.68
N GLY A 38 -9.77 -6.99 10.03
CA GLY A 38 -9.79 -7.40 8.63
C GLY A 38 -9.00 -6.48 7.68
N LYS A 39 -8.24 -5.50 8.19
CA LYS A 39 -7.49 -4.51 7.39
C LYS A 39 -6.51 -5.17 6.41
N THR A 40 -5.61 -6.01 6.92
CA THR A 40 -4.65 -6.77 6.08
C THR A 40 -5.35 -7.68 5.08
N THR A 41 -6.46 -8.30 5.47
CA THR A 41 -7.27 -9.12 4.56
C THR A 41 -7.82 -8.26 3.43
N LEU A 42 -8.34 -7.06 3.74
CA LEU A 42 -8.82 -6.12 2.72
C LEU A 42 -7.68 -5.72 1.76
N MET A 43 -6.51 -5.30 2.28
CA MET A 43 -5.38 -4.92 1.44
C MET A 43 -4.93 -6.06 0.52
N LYS A 44 -4.81 -7.27 1.04
CA LYS A 44 -4.47 -8.47 0.26
C LYS A 44 -5.53 -8.82 -0.78
N THR A 45 -6.82 -8.66 -0.45
CA THR A 45 -7.92 -8.91 -1.38
C THR A 45 -7.90 -7.91 -2.54
N LEU A 46 -7.69 -6.63 -2.27
CA LEU A 46 -7.57 -5.59 -3.30
C LEU A 46 -6.34 -5.78 -4.19
N ALA A 47 -5.21 -6.22 -3.61
CA ALA A 47 -4.01 -6.61 -4.35
C ALA A 47 -4.14 -7.96 -5.09
N ARG A 48 -5.28 -8.66 -4.94
CA ARG A 48 -5.55 -9.99 -5.48
C ARG A 48 -4.62 -11.10 -4.94
N TRP A 49 -4.01 -10.88 -3.77
CA TRP A 49 -3.26 -11.92 -3.05
C TRP A 49 -4.17 -12.91 -2.32
N LEU A 50 -5.43 -12.53 -2.11
CA LEU A 50 -6.51 -13.39 -1.64
C LEU A 50 -7.64 -13.40 -2.66
N PRO A 51 -8.28 -14.56 -2.90
CA PRO A 51 -9.41 -14.65 -3.81
C PRO A 51 -10.64 -13.93 -3.24
N LEU A 52 -11.58 -13.59 -4.11
CA LEU A 52 -12.93 -13.21 -3.72
C LEU A 52 -13.79 -14.48 -3.61
N ASN A 53 -14.55 -14.60 -2.51
CA ASN A 53 -15.59 -15.60 -2.37
C ASN A 53 -16.91 -15.07 -2.93
N ASN A 54 -17.11 -13.74 -2.94
CA ASN A 54 -18.26 -13.06 -3.55
C ASN A 54 -17.95 -11.58 -3.80
N GLY A 55 -18.76 -10.91 -4.62
CA GLY A 55 -18.65 -9.50 -4.94
C GLY A 55 -17.76 -9.23 -6.15
N THR A 56 -17.51 -7.94 -6.42
CA THR A 56 -16.68 -7.50 -7.55
C THR A 56 -15.73 -6.37 -7.17
N ILE A 57 -14.60 -6.31 -7.83
CA ILE A 57 -13.61 -5.23 -7.77
C ILE A 57 -13.39 -4.71 -9.18
N GLU A 58 -13.72 -3.43 -9.40
CA GLU A 58 -13.46 -2.74 -10.66
C GLU A 58 -12.34 -1.71 -10.45
N TYR A 59 -11.36 -1.67 -11.34
CA TYR A 59 -10.30 -0.68 -11.36
C TYR A 59 -10.18 -0.02 -12.74
N ASP A 60 -10.30 1.31 -12.80
CA ASP A 60 -10.35 2.11 -14.04
C ASP A 60 -11.38 1.56 -15.06
N ASN A 61 -12.58 1.20 -14.59
CA ASN A 61 -13.70 0.61 -15.34
C ASN A 61 -13.41 -0.80 -15.92
N GLU A 62 -12.43 -1.49 -15.40
CA GLU A 62 -12.15 -2.89 -15.74
C GLU A 62 -12.40 -3.78 -14.52
N ASP A 63 -13.12 -4.86 -14.70
CA ASP A 63 -13.32 -5.87 -13.67
C ASP A 63 -12.00 -6.65 -13.45
N ILE A 64 -11.45 -6.53 -12.25
CA ILE A 64 -10.22 -7.20 -11.84
C ILE A 64 -10.48 -8.33 -10.83
N SER A 65 -11.73 -8.73 -10.64
CA SER A 65 -12.15 -9.70 -9.62
C SER A 65 -11.48 -11.07 -9.75
N ASP A 66 -11.10 -11.46 -10.95
CA ASP A 66 -10.44 -12.75 -11.24
C ASP A 66 -8.97 -12.60 -11.62
N PHE A 67 -8.38 -11.41 -11.42
CA PHE A 67 -6.98 -11.18 -11.75
C PHE A 67 -6.04 -11.94 -10.80
N GLU A 68 -4.89 -12.34 -11.34
CA GLU A 68 -3.75 -12.76 -10.55
C GLU A 68 -2.97 -11.54 -10.04
N PRO A 69 -2.20 -11.66 -8.95
CA PRO A 69 -1.45 -10.53 -8.36
C PRO A 69 -0.57 -9.77 -9.35
N TYR A 70 0.09 -10.47 -10.27
CA TYR A 70 0.95 -9.83 -11.27
C TYR A 70 0.16 -9.00 -12.30
N GLN A 71 -1.09 -9.38 -12.59
CA GLN A 71 -1.98 -8.62 -13.48
C GLN A 71 -2.44 -7.32 -12.80
N THR A 72 -2.77 -7.39 -11.51
CA THR A 72 -3.11 -6.23 -10.69
C THR A 72 -1.93 -5.24 -10.61
N ALA A 73 -0.72 -5.76 -10.40
CA ALA A 73 0.49 -4.95 -10.42
C ALA A 73 0.74 -4.31 -11.80
N ALA A 74 0.51 -5.03 -12.90
CA ALA A 74 0.64 -4.52 -14.26
C ALA A 74 -0.39 -3.41 -14.59
N LYS A 75 -1.53 -3.36 -13.88
CA LYS A 75 -2.50 -2.25 -13.97
C LYS A 75 -2.09 -1.01 -13.18
N GLY A 76 -0.99 -1.07 -12.43
CA GLY A 76 -0.49 0.04 -11.65
C GLY A 76 -1.02 0.07 -10.21
N ILE A 77 -1.44 -1.05 -9.64
CA ILE A 77 -1.76 -1.18 -8.21
C ILE A 77 -0.55 -1.81 -7.52
N ALA A 78 0.18 -1.04 -6.72
CA ALA A 78 1.28 -1.54 -5.90
C ALA A 78 0.80 -1.90 -4.50
N PHE A 79 1.30 -2.99 -3.95
CA PHE A 79 1.02 -3.41 -2.59
C PHE A 79 2.30 -3.46 -1.75
N VAL A 80 2.28 -2.78 -0.61
CA VAL A 80 3.36 -2.77 0.39
C VAL A 80 2.83 -3.44 1.66
N PRO A 81 3.22 -4.69 1.93
CA PRO A 81 2.75 -5.43 3.10
C PRO A 81 3.42 -4.93 4.38
N GLN A 82 2.77 -5.19 5.52
CA GLN A 82 3.26 -4.86 6.85
C GLN A 82 4.57 -5.60 7.19
N GLU A 83 4.63 -6.89 6.89
CA GLU A 83 5.74 -7.77 7.23
C GLU A 83 6.43 -8.31 5.97
N ASN A 84 7.68 -8.77 6.13
CA ASN A 84 8.51 -9.34 5.06
C ASN A 84 8.58 -8.38 3.84
N ASN A 85 8.62 -7.10 4.14
CA ASN A 85 8.52 -6.03 3.16
C ASN A 85 9.85 -5.67 2.48
N VAL A 86 10.98 -6.29 2.87
CA VAL A 86 12.28 -6.20 2.20
C VAL A 86 12.94 -7.57 2.08
N PHE A 87 13.86 -7.72 1.12
CA PHE A 87 14.71 -8.89 0.97
C PHE A 87 16.02 -8.63 1.74
N PRO A 88 16.23 -9.23 2.92
CA PRO A 88 17.31 -8.85 3.84
C PRO A 88 18.72 -9.10 3.29
N ASP A 89 18.89 -10.10 2.46
CA ASP A 89 20.20 -10.46 1.87
C ASP A 89 20.58 -9.60 0.66
N LEU A 90 19.63 -8.88 0.09
CA LEU A 90 19.84 -7.97 -1.02
C LEU A 90 20.17 -6.56 -0.51
N THR A 91 20.91 -5.81 -1.31
CA THR A 91 21.16 -4.38 -1.07
C THR A 91 19.87 -3.56 -1.21
N VAL A 92 19.86 -2.35 -0.69
CA VAL A 92 18.78 -1.39 -0.88
C VAL A 92 18.49 -1.20 -2.37
N ARG A 93 19.53 -0.98 -3.19
CA ARG A 93 19.40 -0.80 -4.64
C ARG A 93 18.77 -2.01 -5.32
N GLU A 94 19.17 -3.23 -4.92
CA GLU A 94 18.60 -4.47 -5.47
C GLU A 94 17.13 -4.63 -5.05
N ASN A 95 16.79 -4.33 -3.80
CA ASN A 95 15.40 -4.30 -3.33
C ASN A 95 14.53 -3.36 -4.17
N LEU A 96 14.99 -2.14 -4.41
CA LEU A 96 14.29 -1.19 -5.27
C LEU A 96 14.15 -1.71 -6.71
N SER A 97 15.23 -2.28 -7.26
CA SER A 97 15.25 -2.77 -8.64
C SER A 97 14.22 -3.87 -8.92
N ILE A 98 13.92 -4.72 -7.92
CA ILE A 98 12.88 -5.76 -8.04
C ILE A 98 11.51 -5.14 -8.32
N GLY A 99 11.18 -4.00 -7.69
CA GLY A 99 9.91 -3.31 -7.92
C GLY A 99 9.68 -2.87 -9.37
N SER A 100 10.75 -2.70 -10.15
CA SER A 100 10.69 -2.19 -11.52
C SER A 100 10.84 -3.26 -12.61
N THR A 101 10.71 -4.54 -12.28
CA THR A 101 10.96 -5.65 -13.25
C THR A 101 10.05 -5.62 -14.47
N LEU A 102 8.86 -5.06 -14.35
CA LEU A 102 7.90 -4.92 -15.44
C LEU A 102 8.13 -3.67 -16.31
N LEU A 103 9.07 -2.78 -15.93
CA LEU A 103 9.29 -1.51 -16.61
C LEU A 103 10.46 -1.58 -17.60
N ASP A 104 10.38 -0.77 -18.65
CA ASP A 104 11.49 -0.54 -19.57
C ASP A 104 12.71 0.07 -18.88
N LYS A 105 13.91 -0.24 -19.37
CA LYS A 105 15.19 0.20 -18.79
C LYS A 105 15.28 1.72 -18.57
N LYS A 106 14.73 2.51 -19.49
CA LYS A 106 14.73 3.99 -19.39
C LYS A 106 13.83 4.46 -18.25
N VAL A 107 12.61 3.92 -18.18
CA VAL A 107 11.64 4.23 -17.11
C VAL A 107 12.17 3.79 -15.76
N ARG A 108 12.76 2.58 -15.67
CA ARG A 108 13.38 2.06 -14.44
C ARG A 108 14.45 3.00 -13.89
N LYS A 109 15.32 3.55 -14.76
CA LYS A 109 16.37 4.49 -14.32
C LYS A 109 15.74 5.77 -13.78
N GLN A 110 14.76 6.32 -14.48
CA GLN A 110 14.03 7.52 -14.03
C GLN A 110 13.34 7.29 -12.69
N MET A 111 12.61 6.18 -12.52
CA MET A 111 11.93 5.85 -11.25
C MET A 111 12.92 5.70 -10.09
N LEU A 112 14.10 5.14 -10.35
CA LEU A 112 15.12 5.01 -9.30
C LEU A 112 15.65 6.38 -8.83
N GLU A 113 15.89 7.30 -9.75
CA GLU A 113 16.27 8.68 -9.45
C GLU A 113 15.16 9.38 -8.64
N GLU A 114 13.91 9.26 -9.08
CA GLU A 114 12.76 9.83 -8.37
C GLU A 114 12.56 9.25 -6.96
N VAL A 115 12.77 7.93 -6.77
CA VAL A 115 12.69 7.31 -5.43
C VAL A 115 13.80 7.82 -4.53
N TYR A 116 15.00 8.03 -5.04
CA TYR A 116 16.11 8.59 -4.28
C TYR A 116 15.91 10.06 -3.92
N ASP A 117 15.24 10.84 -4.79
CA ASP A 117 14.86 12.23 -4.48
C ASP A 117 13.82 12.28 -3.34
N VAL A 118 12.87 11.35 -3.35
CA VAL A 118 11.88 11.24 -2.26
C VAL A 118 12.52 10.75 -0.96
N PHE A 119 13.47 9.81 -1.03
CA PHE A 119 14.11 9.16 0.12
C PHE A 119 15.66 9.28 0.07
N PRO A 120 16.24 10.46 0.35
CA PRO A 120 17.70 10.66 0.29
C PRO A 120 18.49 9.70 1.21
N ASP A 121 17.97 9.40 2.39
CA ASP A 121 18.61 8.49 3.35
C ASP A 121 18.79 7.08 2.77
N ILE A 122 17.85 6.66 1.90
CA ILE A 122 17.91 5.37 1.20
C ILE A 122 19.01 5.40 0.11
N TYR A 123 19.20 6.53 -0.57
CA TYR A 123 20.26 6.70 -1.54
C TYR A 123 21.64 6.51 -0.91
N GLU A 124 21.90 7.15 0.25
CA GLU A 124 23.15 7.04 0.98
C GLU A 124 23.48 5.60 1.36
N ARG A 125 22.45 4.78 1.57
CA ARG A 125 22.53 3.36 1.94
C ARG A 125 22.35 2.39 0.78
N SER A 126 22.38 2.87 -0.46
CA SER A 126 22.02 2.10 -1.65
C SER A 126 22.77 0.77 -1.81
N ASN A 127 24.02 0.70 -1.36
CA ASN A 127 24.85 -0.49 -1.39
C ASN A 127 24.82 -1.32 -0.09
N GLN A 128 24.09 -0.88 0.94
CA GLN A 128 23.96 -1.58 2.21
C GLN A 128 22.93 -2.72 2.08
N LYS A 129 23.16 -3.87 2.75
CA LYS A 129 22.16 -4.94 2.85
C LYS A 129 20.93 -4.49 3.63
N ALA A 130 19.75 -4.74 3.08
CA ALA A 130 18.49 -4.31 3.71
C ALA A 130 18.27 -4.92 5.09
N GLY A 131 18.78 -6.13 5.35
CA GLY A 131 18.69 -6.77 6.67
C GLY A 131 19.48 -6.09 7.79
N THR A 132 20.31 -5.07 7.46
CA THR A 132 21.06 -4.29 8.47
C THR A 132 20.45 -2.91 8.73
N LEU A 133 19.35 -2.60 8.08
CA LEU A 133 18.62 -1.34 8.25
C LEU A 133 17.79 -1.34 9.54
N SER A 134 17.52 -0.15 10.07
CA SER A 134 16.50 0.03 11.10
C SER A 134 15.10 -0.24 10.54
N GLY A 135 14.11 -0.49 11.41
CA GLY A 135 12.73 -0.73 10.97
C GLY A 135 12.18 0.41 10.11
N GLY A 136 12.45 1.67 10.47
CA GLY A 136 12.03 2.83 9.69
C GLY A 136 12.69 2.92 8.32
N GLU A 137 13.98 2.65 8.23
CA GLU A 137 14.71 2.62 6.95
C GLU A 137 14.19 1.46 6.06
N SER A 138 13.99 0.28 6.63
CA SER A 138 13.40 -0.86 5.91
C SER A 138 12.02 -0.53 5.35
N GLN A 139 11.19 0.18 6.13
CA GLN A 139 9.87 0.60 5.69
C GLN A 139 9.94 1.60 4.52
N MET A 140 10.89 2.55 4.56
CA MET A 140 11.12 3.47 3.45
C MET A 140 11.61 2.73 2.18
N VAL A 141 12.45 1.69 2.32
CA VAL A 141 12.86 0.83 1.20
C VAL A 141 11.67 0.07 0.63
N ALA A 142 10.80 -0.49 1.48
CA ALA A 142 9.60 -1.19 1.03
C ALA A 142 8.64 -0.26 0.27
N PHE A 143 8.43 0.95 0.77
CA PHE A 143 7.63 1.96 0.12
C PHE A 143 8.26 2.41 -1.21
N GLY A 144 9.56 2.71 -1.22
CA GLY A 144 10.32 3.01 -2.43
C GLY A 144 10.22 1.91 -3.48
N ARG A 145 10.26 0.62 -3.07
CA ARG A 145 10.06 -0.52 -3.97
C ARG A 145 8.65 -0.52 -4.57
N GLY A 146 7.63 -0.16 -3.82
CA GLY A 146 6.27 0.03 -4.34
C GLY A 146 6.22 1.14 -5.40
N LEU A 147 6.88 2.28 -5.14
CA LEU A 147 6.98 3.38 -6.10
C LEU A 147 7.74 3.01 -7.38
N MET A 148 8.73 2.13 -7.29
CA MET A 148 9.47 1.63 -8.47
C MET A 148 8.59 0.93 -9.51
N GLN A 149 7.36 0.54 -9.16
CA GLN A 149 6.39 -0.01 -10.12
C GLN A 149 5.75 1.08 -10.99
N ASN A 150 6.03 2.36 -10.75
CA ASN A 150 5.34 3.49 -11.36
C ASN A 150 3.81 3.38 -11.19
N PRO A 151 3.32 3.25 -9.95
CA PRO A 151 1.93 2.92 -9.69
C PRO A 151 1.01 4.12 -9.87
N LYS A 152 -0.27 3.85 -10.18
CA LYS A 152 -1.37 4.80 -10.09
C LYS A 152 -2.07 4.73 -8.73
N MET A 153 -1.95 3.59 -8.05
CA MET A 153 -2.50 3.34 -6.71
C MET A 153 -1.51 2.55 -5.87
N ILE A 154 -1.38 2.94 -4.61
CA ILE A 154 -0.56 2.20 -3.63
C ILE A 154 -1.45 1.77 -2.47
N LEU A 155 -1.37 0.48 -2.14
CA LEU A 155 -1.98 -0.13 -0.97
C LEU A 155 -0.88 -0.28 0.10
N LEU A 156 -1.03 0.40 1.24
CA LEU A 156 -0.08 0.38 2.36
C LEU A 156 -0.73 -0.33 3.56
N ASP A 157 -0.18 -1.48 3.96
CA ASP A 157 -0.73 -2.25 5.08
C ASP A 157 0.07 -2.00 6.36
N GLU A 158 -0.52 -1.26 7.30
CA GLU A 158 0.05 -0.85 8.60
C GLU A 158 1.53 -0.40 8.51
N PRO A 159 1.87 0.53 7.62
CA PRO A 159 3.26 0.85 7.32
C PRO A 159 4.01 1.49 8.48
N THR A 160 3.31 1.99 9.50
CA THR A 160 3.95 2.63 10.66
C THR A 160 4.05 1.74 11.90
N ALA A 161 3.60 0.49 11.80
CA ALA A 161 3.64 -0.45 12.91
C ALA A 161 5.08 -0.67 13.42
N GLY A 162 5.28 -0.48 14.73
CA GLY A 162 6.59 -0.65 15.37
C GLY A 162 7.63 0.45 15.10
N LEU A 163 7.26 1.50 14.37
CA LEU A 163 8.16 2.64 14.12
C LEU A 163 8.20 3.60 15.32
N SER A 164 9.35 4.26 15.50
CA SER A 164 9.44 5.36 16.46
C SER A 164 8.61 6.57 16.00
N PRO A 165 8.13 7.43 16.91
CA PRO A 165 7.30 8.58 16.57
C PRO A 165 7.91 9.50 15.50
N LYS A 166 9.24 9.64 15.48
CA LYS A 166 9.96 10.41 14.45
C LYS A 166 9.74 9.82 13.06
N TYR A 167 9.94 8.50 12.93
CA TYR A 167 9.76 7.81 11.63
C TYR A 167 8.31 7.77 11.19
N VAL A 168 7.35 7.67 12.12
CA VAL A 168 5.91 7.77 11.82
C VAL A 168 5.60 9.10 11.16
N GLY A 169 6.04 10.24 11.75
CA GLY A 169 5.84 11.57 11.16
C GLY A 169 6.43 11.67 9.76
N MET A 170 7.71 11.29 9.62
CA MET A 170 8.39 11.29 8.31
C MET A 170 7.68 10.44 7.26
N PHE A 171 7.17 9.26 7.64
CA PHE A 171 6.46 8.37 6.73
C PHE A 171 5.19 9.03 6.18
N PHE A 172 4.34 9.58 7.05
CA PHE A 172 3.11 10.25 6.64
C PHE A 172 3.37 11.51 5.79
N GLU A 173 4.43 12.28 6.09
CA GLU A 173 4.85 13.39 5.22
C GLU A 173 5.20 12.89 3.82
N LYS A 174 5.93 11.76 3.69
CA LYS A 174 6.26 11.16 2.40
C LYS A 174 5.04 10.62 1.67
N VAL A 175 4.08 10.02 2.37
CA VAL A 175 2.80 9.59 1.79
C VAL A 175 2.07 10.78 1.16
N LYS A 176 1.94 11.89 1.90
CA LYS A 176 1.30 13.10 1.41
C LYS A 176 2.06 13.73 0.23
N GLN A 177 3.39 13.81 0.32
CA GLN A 177 4.24 14.32 -0.75
C GLN A 177 4.04 13.52 -2.05
N ILE A 178 4.09 12.19 -1.96
CA ILE A 178 3.93 11.30 -3.12
C ILE A 178 2.54 11.43 -3.75
N HIS A 179 1.48 11.49 -2.94
CA HIS A 179 0.13 11.70 -3.44
C HIS A 179 0.02 12.99 -4.26
N LEU A 180 0.53 14.11 -3.70
CA LEU A 180 0.41 15.43 -4.34
C LEU A 180 1.31 15.61 -5.56
N GLU A 181 2.55 15.08 -5.52
CA GLU A 181 3.55 15.34 -6.56
C GLU A 181 3.50 14.33 -7.72
N LYS A 182 3.03 13.10 -7.45
CA LYS A 182 3.08 12.00 -8.42
C LYS A 182 1.71 11.52 -8.91
N ASP A 183 0.64 12.19 -8.51
CA ASP A 183 -0.74 11.86 -8.92
C ASP A 183 -1.13 10.40 -8.58
N VAL A 184 -0.70 9.89 -7.42
CA VAL A 184 -0.92 8.52 -6.98
C VAL A 184 -2.01 8.45 -5.92
N SER A 185 -3.03 7.63 -6.14
CA SER A 185 -4.04 7.33 -5.10
C SER A 185 -3.41 6.43 -4.03
N ILE A 186 -3.73 6.66 -2.76
CA ILE A 186 -3.17 5.87 -1.66
C ILE A 186 -4.29 5.34 -0.78
N LEU A 187 -4.34 4.02 -0.62
CA LEU A 187 -5.15 3.36 0.39
C LEU A 187 -4.21 2.87 1.51
N ILE A 188 -4.38 3.40 2.71
CA ILE A 188 -3.51 3.09 3.85
C ILE A 188 -4.32 2.47 4.99
N SER A 189 -3.93 1.27 5.44
CA SER A 189 -4.48 0.71 6.67
C SER A 189 -3.63 1.12 7.87
N GLU A 190 -4.28 1.49 8.95
CA GLU A 190 -3.58 1.90 10.17
C GLU A 190 -4.37 1.55 11.45
N GLN A 191 -3.62 1.35 12.52
CA GLN A 191 -4.16 1.26 13.87
C GLN A 191 -4.11 2.63 14.56
N ASN A 192 -3.08 3.43 14.28
CA ASN A 192 -2.95 4.79 14.80
C ASN A 192 -3.83 5.76 13.99
N ALA A 193 -5.08 5.93 14.44
CA ALA A 193 -6.06 6.76 13.76
C ALA A 193 -5.63 8.22 13.62
N THR A 194 -5.02 8.81 14.66
CA THR A 194 -4.73 10.25 14.71
C THR A 194 -3.88 10.69 13.51
N LYS A 195 -2.78 10.01 13.27
CA LYS A 195 -1.86 10.37 12.18
C LYS A 195 -2.41 10.06 10.79
N ALA A 196 -3.16 8.96 10.65
CA ALA A 196 -3.77 8.61 9.39
C ALA A 196 -4.87 9.62 8.98
N ILE A 197 -5.69 10.08 9.94
CA ILE A 197 -6.73 11.09 9.70
C ILE A 197 -6.11 12.44 9.30
N GLU A 198 -4.97 12.84 9.87
CA GLU A 198 -4.32 14.13 9.55
C GLU A 198 -3.95 14.28 8.06
N ILE A 199 -3.79 13.18 7.32
CA ILE A 199 -3.40 13.21 5.92
C ILE A 199 -4.47 12.69 4.96
N ALA A 200 -5.49 12.00 5.48
CA ALA A 200 -6.51 11.36 4.66
C ALA A 200 -7.55 12.37 4.14
N ASP A 201 -8.07 12.12 2.96
CA ASP A 201 -9.26 12.79 2.43
C ASP A 201 -10.54 12.06 2.88
N LYS A 202 -10.45 10.73 3.02
CA LYS A 202 -11.53 9.87 3.50
C LYS A 202 -11.05 8.84 4.50
N VAL A 203 -11.97 8.47 5.38
CA VAL A 203 -11.73 7.49 6.44
C VAL A 203 -12.80 6.42 6.43
N MET A 204 -12.39 5.17 6.53
CA MET A 204 -13.26 4.02 6.79
C MET A 204 -12.82 3.33 8.08
N VAL A 205 -13.76 3.08 8.97
CA VAL A 205 -13.53 2.26 10.17
C VAL A 205 -14.02 0.84 9.89
N LEU A 206 -13.09 -0.10 9.93
CA LEU A 206 -13.36 -1.53 9.78
C LEU A 206 -13.46 -2.19 11.15
N GLN A 207 -14.50 -2.98 11.36
CA GLN A 207 -14.71 -3.75 12.59
C GLN A 207 -15.27 -5.13 12.26
N LEU A 208 -14.58 -6.19 12.69
CA LEU A 208 -14.98 -7.59 12.46
C LEU A 208 -15.38 -7.86 10.99
N GLY A 209 -14.55 -7.39 10.07
CA GLY A 209 -14.74 -7.59 8.64
C GLY A 209 -15.89 -6.81 8.01
N LYS A 210 -16.45 -5.80 8.69
CA LYS A 210 -17.54 -4.94 8.20
C LYS A 210 -17.17 -3.48 8.30
N ILE A 211 -17.69 -2.66 7.38
CA ILE A 211 -17.60 -1.20 7.48
C ILE A 211 -18.53 -0.75 8.60
N HIS A 212 -17.96 -0.12 9.62
CA HIS A 212 -18.69 0.46 10.73
C HIS A 212 -19.01 1.94 10.50
N LEU A 213 -18.06 2.66 9.91
CA LEU A 213 -18.17 4.09 9.60
C LEU A 213 -17.42 4.38 8.31
N MET A 214 -17.90 5.33 7.52
CA MET A 214 -17.21 5.85 6.34
C MET A 214 -17.59 7.32 6.18
N GLU A 215 -16.59 8.21 6.25
CA GLU A 215 -16.78 9.65 6.22
C GLU A 215 -15.62 10.33 5.49
N ASP A 216 -15.86 11.55 5.01
CA ASP A 216 -14.79 12.45 4.57
C ASP A 216 -13.99 12.86 5.81
N ALA A 217 -12.66 12.93 5.69
CA ALA A 217 -11.81 13.42 6.76
C ALA A 217 -11.98 14.94 6.86
N ALA A 218 -12.15 15.46 8.08
CA ALA A 218 -12.45 16.88 8.35
C ALA A 218 -11.19 17.77 8.27
#